data_3f90d3d0a254228716b428bfbc30e6ee
#
_entry.id   3f90d3d0a254228716b428bfbc30e6ee
#
_cell.length_a   1.000
_cell.length_b   1.000
_cell.length_c   1.000
_cell.angle_alpha   90.00
_cell.angle_beta   90.00
_cell.angle_gamma   90.00
#
_symmetry.space_group_name_H-M   'P 1'
#
loop_
_entity.id
_entity.type
_entity.pdbx_description
1 polymer ?
#
loop_
_entity_poly.entity_id
_entity_poly.type
_entity_poly.pdbx_seq_one_letter_code
_entity_poly.pdbx_strand_id
1 'polypeptide(L)'
;GQLAANLSTLALAMDYEVLLADSREWALDQWQGPEVEKILGLPDDVVREHAADEHCAVITLSHDPRVDDMALMEALDSACWYVGALGSVRTTEKRIQRLSQLGLSREALARLHAPVGLSIGSKTTMEIAVSIMAQLTQLRRESQDLAHSAQPSELGAR
;
A
#
# COMPACT_ATOMS: atom_id res chain seq x y z
N GLY A 1 -6.99 -7.33 11.25
CA GLY A 1 -6.25 -8.40 11.85
C GLY A 1 -4.93 -7.99 12.45
N GLN A 2 -4.18 -8.97 12.90
CA GLN A 2 -2.91 -8.72 13.60
C GLN A 2 -1.86 -8.04 12.70
N LEU A 3 -1.82 -8.39 11.42
CA LEU A 3 -0.87 -7.77 10.49
C LEU A 3 -1.15 -6.28 10.33
N ALA A 4 -2.42 -5.90 10.15
CA ALA A 4 -2.79 -4.49 10.04
C ALA A 4 -2.42 -3.70 11.31
N ALA A 5 -2.62 -4.30 12.48
CA ALA A 5 -2.24 -3.69 13.75
C ALA A 5 -0.72 -3.49 13.85
N ASN A 6 0.05 -4.52 13.52
CA ASN A 6 1.51 -4.46 13.55
C ASN A 6 2.06 -3.44 12.54
N LEU A 7 1.51 -3.45 11.33
CA LEU A 7 1.92 -2.51 10.29
C LEU A 7 1.61 -1.07 10.70
N SER A 8 0.43 -0.82 11.24
CA SER A 8 0.04 0.51 11.73
C SER A 8 0.97 1.00 12.84
N THR A 9 1.33 0.12 13.78
CA THR A 9 2.26 0.45 14.85
C THR A 9 3.63 0.89 14.29
N LEU A 10 4.19 0.13 13.36
CA LEU A 10 5.47 0.47 12.75
C LEU A 10 5.39 1.74 11.91
N ALA A 11 4.33 1.90 11.13
CA ALA A 11 4.16 3.08 10.29
C ALA A 11 4.07 4.35 11.12
N LEU A 12 3.29 4.34 12.22
CA LEU A 12 3.21 5.48 13.14
C LEU A 12 4.56 5.79 13.77
N ALA A 13 5.31 4.78 14.17
CA ALA A 13 6.65 4.96 14.73
C ALA A 13 7.63 5.55 13.73
N MET A 14 7.37 5.39 12.44
CA MET A 14 8.18 5.92 11.33
C MET A 14 7.61 7.23 10.77
N ASP A 15 6.75 7.90 11.53
CA ASP A 15 6.17 9.21 11.22
C ASP A 15 5.22 9.22 10.01
N TYR A 16 4.62 8.09 9.68
CA TYR A 16 3.51 8.05 8.73
C TYR A 16 2.21 8.39 9.43
N GLU A 17 1.34 9.09 8.74
CA GLU A 17 -0.06 9.20 9.11
C GLU A 17 -0.77 7.94 8.62
N VAL A 18 -1.56 7.30 9.47
CA VAL A 18 -2.22 6.02 9.15
C VAL A 18 -3.72 6.18 9.14
N LEU A 19 -4.34 5.77 8.03
CA LEU A 19 -5.79 5.66 7.89
C LEU A 19 -6.13 4.18 7.78
N LEU A 20 -7.07 3.72 8.60
CA LEU A 20 -7.58 2.36 8.56
C LEU A 20 -8.98 2.37 7.93
N ALA A 21 -9.14 1.70 6.83
CA ALA A 21 -10.42 1.65 6.13
C ALA A 21 -11.00 0.24 6.07
N ASP A 22 -12.29 0.15 6.25
CA ASP A 22 -13.05 -1.10 6.05
C ASP A 22 -14.48 -0.73 5.69
N SER A 23 -15.12 -1.56 4.89
CA SER A 23 -16.54 -1.39 4.55
C SER A 23 -17.49 -1.98 5.59
N ARG A 24 -16.95 -2.65 6.59
CA ARG A 24 -17.71 -3.32 7.64
C ARG A 24 -17.50 -2.59 8.96
N GLU A 25 -18.55 -1.97 9.45
CA GLU A 25 -18.49 -1.22 10.72
C GLU A 25 -18.01 -2.08 11.89
N TRP A 26 -18.50 -3.34 11.97
CA TRP A 26 -18.08 -4.24 13.04
C TRP A 26 -16.57 -4.51 13.04
N ALA A 27 -15.94 -4.53 11.88
CA ALA A 27 -14.50 -4.76 11.78
C ALA A 27 -13.71 -3.56 12.33
N LEU A 28 -14.19 -2.36 12.11
CA LEU A 28 -13.60 -1.14 12.69
C LEU A 28 -13.81 -1.09 14.20
N ASP A 29 -14.98 -1.50 14.68
CA ASP A 29 -15.30 -1.54 16.11
C ASP A 29 -14.42 -2.56 16.86
N GLN A 30 -14.02 -3.63 16.20
CA GLN A 30 -13.16 -4.67 16.78
C GLN A 30 -11.66 -4.38 16.63
N TRP A 31 -11.29 -3.22 16.12
CA TRP A 31 -9.89 -2.86 15.95
C TRP A 31 -9.15 -2.85 17.29
N GLN A 32 -8.05 -3.61 17.37
CA GLN A 32 -7.21 -3.74 18.57
C GLN A 32 -5.79 -3.24 18.35
N GLY A 33 -5.56 -2.53 17.28
CA GLY A 33 -4.28 -1.90 17.00
C GLY A 33 -4.13 -0.54 17.67
N PRO A 34 -3.13 0.24 17.28
CA PRO A 34 -2.93 1.59 17.80
C PRO A 34 -4.08 2.51 17.42
N GLU A 35 -4.18 3.63 18.08
CA GLU A 35 -5.18 4.65 17.76
C GLU A 35 -4.85 5.26 16.39
N VAL A 36 -5.76 5.11 15.45
CA VAL A 36 -5.65 5.61 14.08
C VAL A 36 -7.00 6.16 13.64
N GLU A 37 -7.00 7.02 12.62
CA GLU A 37 -8.23 7.45 11.98
C GLU A 37 -8.86 6.26 11.26
N LYS A 38 -10.14 6.01 11.54
CA LYS A 38 -10.91 4.92 10.94
C LYS A 38 -11.89 5.49 9.93
N ILE A 39 -11.95 4.86 8.78
CA ILE A 39 -12.84 5.29 7.68
C ILE A 39 -13.73 4.12 7.30
N LEU A 40 -15.03 4.31 7.46
CA LEU A 40 -16.04 3.36 6.99
C LEU A 40 -16.43 3.73 5.56
N GLY A 41 -16.21 2.82 4.63
CA GLY A 41 -16.55 3.06 3.24
C GLY A 41 -16.14 1.92 2.32
N LEU A 42 -16.60 1.98 1.08
CA LEU A 42 -16.17 1.04 0.05
C LEU A 42 -14.71 1.31 -0.34
N PRO A 43 -13.92 0.27 -0.64
CA PRO A 43 -12.49 0.42 -0.86
C PRO A 43 -12.11 1.44 -1.93
N ASP A 44 -12.79 1.44 -3.07
CA ASP A 44 -12.53 2.36 -4.17
C ASP A 44 -12.86 3.82 -3.80
N ASP A 45 -13.98 4.04 -3.11
CA ASP A 45 -14.37 5.37 -2.65
C ASP A 45 -13.35 5.92 -1.65
N VAL A 46 -12.89 5.09 -0.71
CA VAL A 46 -11.90 5.51 0.30
C VAL A 46 -10.59 5.91 -0.38
N VAL A 47 -10.11 5.13 -1.33
CA VAL A 47 -8.89 5.46 -2.07
C VAL A 47 -9.05 6.79 -2.81
N ARG A 48 -10.16 6.95 -3.51
CA ARG A 48 -10.43 8.17 -4.29
C ARG A 48 -10.47 9.42 -3.42
N GLU A 49 -11.08 9.32 -2.26
CA GLU A 49 -11.28 10.47 -1.36
C GLU A 49 -10.07 10.78 -0.49
N HIS A 50 -9.29 9.76 -0.11
CA HIS A 50 -8.26 9.91 0.93
C HIS A 50 -6.84 9.55 0.51
N ALA A 51 -6.65 8.82 -0.59
CA ALA A 51 -5.35 8.21 -0.88
C ALA A 51 -4.92 8.30 -2.35
N ALA A 52 -5.45 9.25 -3.10
CA ALA A 52 -5.21 9.33 -4.54
C ALA A 52 -4.05 10.24 -4.94
N ASP A 53 -3.36 10.89 -4.01
CA ASP A 53 -2.28 11.83 -4.31
C ASP A 53 -0.89 11.19 -4.15
N GLU A 54 0.12 11.92 -4.58
CA GLU A 54 1.52 11.46 -4.63
C GLU A 54 2.16 11.26 -3.25
N HIS A 55 1.51 11.67 -2.17
CA HIS A 55 2.00 11.51 -0.81
C HIS A 55 1.40 10.29 -0.11
N CYS A 56 0.55 9.57 -0.79
CA CYS A 56 -0.18 8.44 -0.23
C CYS A 56 0.36 7.11 -0.70
N ALA A 57 0.33 6.13 0.21
CA ALA A 57 0.58 4.72 -0.07
C ALA A 57 -0.69 3.93 0.26
N VAL A 58 -1.03 2.98 -0.58
CA VAL A 58 -2.19 2.11 -0.39
C VAL A 58 -1.72 0.66 -0.24
N ILE A 59 -2.12 0.03 0.86
CA ILE A 59 -1.76 -1.36 1.14
C ILE A 59 -3.03 -2.13 1.47
N THR A 60 -3.31 -3.17 0.70
CA THR A 60 -4.48 -4.02 0.90
C THR A 60 -4.08 -5.29 1.63
N LEU A 61 -4.79 -5.59 2.70
CA LEU A 61 -4.47 -6.68 3.62
C LEU A 61 -5.67 -7.59 3.89
N SER A 62 -6.77 -7.47 3.11
CA SER A 62 -7.96 -8.26 3.37
C SER A 62 -7.81 -9.71 2.88
N HIS A 63 -8.68 -10.58 3.36
CA HIS A 63 -8.76 -11.95 2.90
C HIS A 63 -9.75 -12.13 1.74
N ASP A 64 -10.46 -11.07 1.35
CA ASP A 64 -11.38 -11.10 0.21
C ASP A 64 -10.74 -10.41 -1.00
N PRO A 65 -10.34 -11.20 -2.03
CA PRO A 65 -9.71 -10.63 -3.22
C PRO A 65 -10.56 -9.60 -3.94
N ARG A 66 -11.89 -9.70 -3.85
CA ARG A 66 -12.79 -8.74 -4.52
C ARG A 66 -12.73 -7.38 -3.87
N VAL A 67 -12.64 -7.35 -2.55
CA VAL A 67 -12.49 -6.10 -1.78
C VAL A 67 -11.16 -5.44 -2.12
N ASP A 68 -10.08 -6.22 -2.09
CA ASP A 68 -8.75 -5.69 -2.41
C ASP A 68 -8.66 -5.21 -3.86
N ASP A 69 -9.25 -5.96 -4.79
CA ASP A 69 -9.22 -5.58 -6.21
C ASP A 69 -9.93 -4.24 -6.45
N MET A 70 -11.00 -3.92 -5.71
CA MET A 70 -11.67 -2.61 -5.82
C MET A 70 -10.72 -1.47 -5.44
N ALA A 71 -10.00 -1.61 -4.34
CA ALA A 71 -9.02 -0.61 -3.91
C ALA A 71 -7.86 -0.50 -4.91
N LEU A 72 -7.37 -1.63 -5.40
CA LEU A 72 -6.22 -1.67 -6.31
C LEU A 72 -6.55 -1.05 -7.68
N MET A 73 -7.76 -1.29 -8.19
CA MET A 73 -8.21 -0.67 -9.44
C MET A 73 -8.11 0.86 -9.36
N GLU A 74 -8.56 1.43 -8.26
CA GLU A 74 -8.52 2.88 -8.06
C GLU A 74 -7.11 3.38 -7.79
N ALA A 75 -6.38 2.69 -6.91
CA ALA A 75 -5.05 3.12 -6.48
C ALA A 75 -4.03 3.07 -7.63
N LEU A 76 -4.06 2.04 -8.46
CA LEU A 76 -3.12 1.87 -9.57
C LEU A 76 -3.33 2.89 -10.70
N ASP A 77 -4.53 3.46 -10.81
CA ASP A 77 -4.83 4.55 -11.73
C ASP A 77 -4.68 5.94 -11.10
N SER A 78 -4.34 6.01 -9.82
CA SER A 78 -4.16 7.27 -9.12
C SER A 78 -2.69 7.70 -9.10
N ALA A 79 -2.43 8.86 -8.50
CA ALA A 79 -1.08 9.39 -8.33
C ALA A 79 -0.37 8.85 -7.08
N CYS A 80 -0.99 7.97 -6.28
CA CYS A 80 -0.35 7.47 -5.07
C CYS A 80 1.00 6.80 -5.40
N TRP A 81 2.00 7.00 -4.51
CA TRP A 81 3.36 6.61 -4.85
C TRP A 81 3.67 5.14 -4.60
N TYR A 82 2.84 4.46 -3.81
CA TYR A 82 3.05 3.05 -3.48
C TYR A 82 1.71 2.32 -3.42
N VAL A 83 1.64 1.18 -4.08
CA VAL A 83 0.47 0.29 -4.04
C VAL A 83 0.96 -1.12 -3.78
N GLY A 84 0.53 -1.70 -2.67
CA GLY A 84 0.91 -3.05 -2.27
C GLY A 84 -0.28 -3.91 -1.91
N ALA A 85 -0.16 -5.21 -2.15
CA ALA A 85 -1.20 -6.18 -1.83
C ALA A 85 -0.63 -7.44 -1.21
N LEU A 86 -1.23 -7.85 -0.10
CA LEU A 86 -0.92 -9.11 0.56
C LEU A 86 -1.35 -10.29 -0.32
N GLY A 87 -0.55 -11.33 -0.35
CA GLY A 87 -0.86 -12.56 -1.06
C GLY A 87 0.39 -13.38 -1.35
N SER A 88 0.18 -14.59 -1.84
CA SER A 88 1.27 -15.44 -2.34
C SER A 88 1.61 -15.07 -3.78
N VAL A 89 2.71 -15.62 -4.29
CA VAL A 89 3.07 -15.48 -5.72
C VAL A 89 1.92 -15.98 -6.60
N ARG A 90 1.33 -17.10 -6.26
CA ARG A 90 0.23 -17.70 -7.02
C ARG A 90 -1.03 -16.82 -7.02
N THR A 91 -1.42 -16.31 -5.85
CA THR A 91 -2.58 -15.43 -5.76
C THR A 91 -2.34 -14.11 -6.47
N THR A 92 -1.10 -13.64 -6.46
CA THR A 92 -0.70 -12.42 -7.17
C THR A 92 -0.82 -12.59 -8.69
N GLU A 93 -0.39 -13.71 -9.24
CA GLU A 93 -0.54 -14.00 -10.67
C GLU A 93 -2.01 -13.95 -11.11
N LYS A 94 -2.89 -14.58 -10.32
CA LYS A 94 -4.33 -14.56 -10.58
C LYS A 94 -4.90 -13.15 -10.49
N ARG A 95 -4.45 -12.37 -9.51
CA ARG A 95 -4.87 -10.98 -9.35
C ARG A 95 -4.49 -10.13 -10.54
N ILE A 96 -3.26 -10.24 -11.00
CA ILE A 96 -2.79 -9.49 -12.17
C ILE A 96 -3.64 -9.81 -13.39
N GLN A 97 -3.97 -11.09 -13.61
CA GLN A 97 -4.86 -11.49 -14.70
C GLN A 97 -6.25 -10.85 -14.59
N ARG A 98 -6.86 -10.88 -13.40
CA ARG A 98 -8.17 -10.25 -13.19
C ARG A 98 -8.13 -8.75 -13.43
N LEU A 99 -7.14 -8.06 -12.86
CA LEU A 99 -7.01 -6.61 -13.00
C LEU A 99 -6.76 -6.21 -14.46
N SER A 100 -5.98 -6.99 -15.19
CA SER A 100 -5.78 -6.79 -16.63
C SER A 100 -7.09 -6.92 -17.40
N GLN A 101 -7.87 -7.95 -17.10
CA GLN A 101 -9.17 -8.18 -17.75
C GLN A 101 -10.17 -7.06 -17.43
N LEU A 102 -10.04 -6.43 -16.26
CA LEU A 102 -10.87 -5.31 -15.84
C LEU A 102 -10.43 -3.97 -16.44
N GLY A 103 -9.37 -3.96 -17.22
CA GLY A 103 -8.98 -2.78 -17.99
C GLY A 103 -7.76 -2.03 -17.52
N LEU A 104 -7.08 -2.46 -16.44
CA LEU A 104 -5.83 -1.80 -16.03
C LEU A 104 -4.75 -2.01 -17.08
N SER A 105 -4.03 -0.94 -17.39
CA SER A 105 -2.93 -0.96 -18.33
C SER A 105 -1.73 -1.74 -17.78
N ARG A 106 -0.85 -2.15 -18.68
CA ARG A 106 0.40 -2.80 -18.28
C ARG A 106 1.26 -1.89 -17.40
N GLU A 107 1.28 -0.60 -17.69
CA GLU A 107 2.01 0.41 -16.91
C GLU A 107 1.45 0.53 -15.50
N ALA A 108 0.12 0.57 -15.35
CA ALA A 108 -0.53 0.60 -14.04
C ALA A 108 -0.22 -0.67 -13.24
N LEU A 109 -0.33 -1.84 -13.86
CA LEU A 109 -0.05 -3.11 -13.20
C LEU A 109 1.41 -3.24 -12.75
N ALA A 110 2.35 -2.65 -13.48
CA ALA A 110 3.76 -2.66 -13.12
C ALA A 110 4.03 -1.88 -11.81
N ARG A 111 3.12 -1.04 -11.37
CA ARG A 111 3.24 -0.30 -10.11
C ARG A 111 2.83 -1.12 -8.88
N LEU A 112 2.21 -2.28 -9.08
CA LEU A 112 1.75 -3.13 -7.98
C LEU A 112 2.91 -3.89 -7.36
N HIS A 113 3.07 -3.74 -6.04
CA HIS A 113 4.00 -4.52 -5.23
C HIS A 113 3.23 -5.67 -4.58
N ALA A 114 3.28 -6.83 -5.20
CA ALA A 114 2.60 -8.03 -4.70
C ALA A 114 3.41 -9.28 -5.08
N PRO A 115 3.65 -10.18 -4.16
CA PRO A 115 3.36 -10.04 -2.72
C PRO A 115 4.03 -8.81 -2.10
N VAL A 116 3.30 -8.11 -1.23
CA VAL A 116 3.78 -6.88 -0.59
C VAL A 116 4.97 -7.16 0.33
N GLY A 117 5.93 -6.23 0.33
CA GLY A 117 7.12 -6.31 1.19
C GLY A 117 8.33 -6.92 0.51
N LEU A 118 9.50 -6.70 1.09
CA LEU A 118 10.73 -7.33 0.62
C LEU A 118 10.76 -8.82 0.97
N SER A 119 11.38 -9.62 0.12
CA SER A 119 11.53 -11.07 0.35
C SER A 119 12.66 -11.32 1.35
N ILE A 120 12.33 -11.31 2.64
CA ILE A 120 13.28 -11.50 3.74
C ILE A 120 13.07 -12.80 4.50
N GLY A 121 12.20 -13.68 3.99
CA GLY A 121 11.86 -14.92 4.68
C GLY A 121 10.93 -14.76 5.87
N SER A 122 10.07 -13.72 5.84
CA SER A 122 9.14 -13.42 6.94
C SER A 122 8.22 -14.60 7.25
N LYS A 123 8.05 -14.90 8.54
CA LYS A 123 7.17 -15.96 9.03
C LYS A 123 6.09 -15.46 9.98
N THR A 124 6.40 -14.44 10.78
CA THR A 124 5.43 -13.84 11.71
C THR A 124 4.76 -12.62 11.09
N THR A 125 3.60 -12.23 11.63
CA THR A 125 2.91 -11.03 11.16
C THR A 125 3.75 -9.77 11.38
N MET A 126 4.52 -9.69 12.46
CA MET A 126 5.41 -8.56 12.68
C MET A 126 6.56 -8.55 11.66
N GLU A 127 7.12 -9.71 11.32
CA GLU A 127 8.17 -9.79 10.30
C GLU A 127 7.64 -9.37 8.91
N ILE A 128 6.40 -9.73 8.60
CA ILE A 128 5.76 -9.27 7.36
C ILE A 128 5.61 -7.74 7.39
N ALA A 129 5.16 -7.18 8.51
CA ALA A 129 5.05 -5.74 8.68
C ALA A 129 6.42 -5.04 8.50
N VAL A 130 7.48 -5.60 9.06
CA VAL A 130 8.85 -5.11 8.88
C VAL A 130 9.24 -5.13 7.40
N SER A 131 8.94 -6.22 6.69
CA SER A 131 9.26 -6.34 5.26
C SER A 131 8.54 -5.29 4.42
N ILE A 132 7.31 -4.96 4.77
CA ILE A 132 6.53 -3.92 4.10
C ILE A 132 7.14 -2.54 4.34
N MET A 133 7.44 -2.21 5.59
CA MET A 133 8.03 -0.92 5.92
C MET A 133 9.43 -0.76 5.32
N ALA A 134 10.20 -1.84 5.24
CA ALA A 134 11.49 -1.85 4.56
C ALA A 134 11.33 -1.54 3.07
N GLN A 135 10.35 -2.13 2.39
CA GLN A 135 10.09 -1.86 0.98
C GLN A 135 9.66 -0.41 0.76
N LEU A 136 8.75 0.10 1.60
CA LEU A 136 8.33 1.50 1.53
C LEU A 136 9.54 2.44 1.68
N THR A 137 10.41 2.16 2.64
CA THR A 137 11.61 2.97 2.89
C THR A 137 12.55 2.95 1.70
N GLN A 138 12.81 1.78 1.12
CA GLN A 138 13.68 1.63 -0.04
C GLN A 138 13.15 2.42 -1.23
N LEU A 139 11.88 2.25 -1.57
CA LEU A 139 11.28 2.91 -2.75
C LEU A 139 11.16 4.41 -2.54
N ARG A 140 10.84 4.86 -1.35
CA ARG A 140 10.77 6.27 -1.01
C ARG A 140 12.14 6.94 -1.17
N ARG A 141 13.21 6.28 -0.70
CA ARG A 141 14.59 6.76 -0.85
C ARG A 141 15.02 6.83 -2.31
N GLU A 142 14.75 5.79 -3.08
CA GLU A 142 15.07 5.76 -4.51
C GLU A 142 14.36 6.88 -5.27
N SER A 143 13.09 7.13 -4.96
CA SER A 143 12.31 8.22 -5.55
C SER A 143 12.88 9.60 -5.21
N GLN A 144 13.31 9.82 -3.96
CA GLN A 144 13.94 11.06 -3.52
C GLN A 144 15.28 11.28 -4.21
N ASP A 145 16.09 10.24 -4.34
CA ASP A 145 17.39 10.30 -4.99
C ASP A 145 17.25 10.65 -6.48
N LEU A 146 16.27 10.06 -7.17
CA LEU A 146 15.99 10.38 -8.57
C LEU A 146 15.54 11.83 -8.74
N ALA A 147 14.65 12.31 -7.87
CA ALA A 147 14.18 13.69 -7.91
C ALA A 147 15.34 14.67 -7.67
N HIS A 148 16.24 14.36 -6.73
CA HIS A 148 17.42 15.18 -6.46
C HIS A 148 18.38 15.20 -7.66
N SER A 149 18.64 14.07 -8.27
CA SER A 149 19.48 13.96 -9.47
C SER A 149 18.93 14.73 -10.67
N ALA A 150 17.62 14.95 -10.72
CA ALA A 150 16.98 15.70 -11.79
C ALA A 150 17.04 17.23 -11.63
N GLN A 151 17.72 17.74 -10.59
CA GLN A 151 17.86 19.17 -10.31
C GLN A 151 19.31 19.64 -10.51
N PRO A 152 19.81 19.67 -11.73
CA PRO A 152 21.23 19.93 -12.01
C PRO A 152 21.68 21.36 -11.65
N SER A 153 20.80 22.35 -11.72
CA SER A 153 21.12 23.74 -11.42
C SER A 153 21.48 23.95 -9.95
N GLU A 154 20.81 23.26 -9.04
CA GLU A 154 21.11 23.32 -7.61
C GLU A 154 22.40 22.60 -7.30
N LEU A 155 22.67 21.48 -7.96
CA LEU A 155 23.90 20.73 -7.81
C LEU A 155 25.10 21.49 -8.38
N GLY A 156 24.91 22.17 -9.46
CA GLY A 156 25.98 22.98 -10.09
C GLY A 156 26.39 24.19 -9.27
N ALA A 157 25.54 24.70 -8.42
CA ALA A 157 25.82 25.84 -7.55
C ALA A 157 26.62 25.46 -6.29
N ARG A 158 26.83 24.20 -6.07
CA ARG A 158 27.55 23.66 -4.92
C ARG A 158 28.91 23.15 -5.30
#